data_04f08f4da1f8cd0e05efb8a647d8f09e
#
_entry.id   04f08f4da1f8cd0e05efb8a647d8f09e
#
_cell.length_a   1.000
_cell.length_b   1.000
_cell.length_c   1.000
_cell.angle_alpha   90.00
_cell.angle_beta   90.00
_cell.angle_gamma   90.00
#
_symmetry.space_group_name_H-M   'P 1'
#
loop_
_entity.id
_entity.type
_entity.pdbx_description
1 polymer ?
#
loop_
_entity_poly.entity_id
_entity_poly.type
_entity_poly.pdbx_seq_one_letter_code
_entity_poly.pdbx_strand_id
1 'polypeptide(L)'
;MKIRAQVGMVLNLDKCIGCHTCSVTCKNVWTSRDGVEYAWFNNVETKPGIGFPKNWEDQEKWNGGWVRKPDGKLVPKQGGKLKILANIFANPNMPQIDDYYEPFTYDYEHLQNAPQMPTPPTARPVSVLTGKKMDKVEWGPNWEDDLAGEFEKRAKDVLFEGIQKEMHAAFEQTFMMYLPRLCEHCLNPTCIASCPSGSIYKREDDGIVLIDQDKCRGWRMCVSGCPYKKIYYNWTSGKAEKCTFCYPRIEGGQPTVCSETCVGRIRYLGVLLYDADKIEQAASVENPQDLYEQQLGLFLNPNDPEVEREALKQGISQSWIDAAKKSPVYKMAMEWKVAFPLHPEYRTLPMVWYIPPLSPIQSAIENGLVGDNGIIPSVDEMRIPLRYLANLLTAGKVEPIKFALERMIAMRRFKRGQVVHGETLEQTLQGTGLTPAMVEEMYQIMAIANYEDRFVIPTSHKEMVENSFDDKASCGFTFGNGCSGGESNESLFGKRKGTPIIFHGLRKDAEKNREEGVR
;
A
#
# COMPACT_ATOMS: atom_id res chain seq x y z
N MET A 1 10.60 27.09 5.72
CA MET A 1 9.57 26.08 5.41
C MET A 1 9.61 25.77 3.92
N LYS A 2 9.94 24.54 3.57
CA LYS A 2 9.97 24.07 2.18
C LYS A 2 8.74 23.21 1.90
N ILE A 3 7.72 23.79 1.29
CA ILE A 3 6.47 23.09 1.01
C ILE A 3 6.65 22.15 -0.18
N ARG A 4 6.19 20.91 -0.04
CA ARG A 4 6.12 19.89 -1.08
C ARG A 4 4.75 19.23 -1.05
N ALA A 5 4.35 18.69 -2.20
CA ALA A 5 3.15 17.90 -2.31
C ALA A 5 3.47 16.42 -2.50
N GLN A 6 2.62 15.55 -2.00
CA GLN A 6 2.72 14.12 -2.26
C GLN A 6 1.35 13.48 -2.36
N VAL A 7 1.20 12.59 -3.33
CA VAL A 7 0.04 11.69 -3.38
C VAL A 7 0.20 10.63 -2.31
N GLY A 8 -0.83 10.49 -1.47
CA GLY A 8 -0.94 9.47 -0.44
C GLY A 8 -2.10 8.53 -0.69
N MET A 9 -2.14 7.45 0.07
CA MET A 9 -3.24 6.47 0.03
C MET A 9 -3.71 6.15 1.45
N VAL A 10 -5.01 5.99 1.64
CA VAL A 10 -5.58 5.37 2.84
C VAL A 10 -6.20 4.02 2.47
N LEU A 11 -6.02 3.05 3.33
CA LEU A 11 -6.58 1.70 3.26
C LEU A 11 -7.49 1.46 4.47
N ASN A 12 -8.78 1.33 4.24
CA ASN A 12 -9.74 1.05 5.30
C ASN A 12 -9.82 -0.46 5.56
N LEU A 13 -9.08 -0.93 6.58
CA LEU A 13 -9.02 -2.36 6.89
C LEU A 13 -10.34 -2.91 7.43
N ASP A 14 -11.17 -2.06 8.00
CA ASP A 14 -12.48 -2.44 8.53
C ASP A 14 -13.45 -2.96 7.45
N LYS A 15 -13.22 -2.59 6.19
CA LYS A 15 -14.02 -3.03 5.03
C LYS A 15 -13.30 -4.05 4.15
N CYS A 16 -12.06 -4.42 4.45
CA CYS A 16 -11.31 -5.36 3.63
C CYS A 16 -11.81 -6.79 3.89
N ILE A 17 -12.22 -7.46 2.81
CA ILE A 17 -12.76 -8.84 2.85
C ILE A 17 -11.75 -9.89 2.35
N GLY A 18 -10.49 -9.52 2.13
CA GLY A 18 -9.47 -10.46 1.66
C GLY A 18 -9.70 -11.05 0.26
N CYS A 19 -10.46 -10.40 -0.62
CA CYS A 19 -10.82 -10.95 -1.92
C CYS A 19 -9.68 -11.02 -2.94
N HIS A 20 -8.50 -10.50 -2.65
CA HIS A 20 -7.29 -10.46 -3.47
C HIS A 20 -7.41 -9.83 -4.88
N THR A 21 -8.57 -9.31 -5.28
CA THR A 21 -8.76 -8.69 -6.61
C THR A 21 -7.72 -7.61 -6.89
N CYS A 22 -7.41 -6.76 -5.90
CA CYS A 22 -6.38 -5.74 -6.02
C CYS A 22 -4.97 -6.32 -6.22
N SER A 23 -4.68 -7.50 -5.65
CA SER A 23 -3.39 -8.19 -5.79
C SER A 23 -3.25 -8.81 -7.18
N VAL A 24 -4.28 -9.55 -7.62
CA VAL A 24 -4.29 -10.23 -8.92
C VAL A 24 -4.21 -9.22 -10.07
N THR A 25 -5.01 -8.15 -10.01
CA THR A 25 -5.00 -7.13 -11.06
C THR A 25 -3.65 -6.39 -11.11
N CYS A 26 -3.09 -6.04 -9.96
CA CYS A 26 -1.75 -5.45 -9.90
C CYS A 26 -0.68 -6.41 -10.43
N LYS A 27 -0.79 -7.70 -10.12
CA LYS A 27 0.08 -8.76 -10.63
C LYS A 27 0.06 -8.80 -12.16
N ASN A 28 -1.13 -8.87 -12.74
CA ASN A 28 -1.30 -8.97 -14.18
C ASN A 28 -0.76 -7.75 -14.93
N VAL A 29 -0.92 -6.56 -14.37
CA VAL A 29 -0.43 -5.32 -15.00
C VAL A 29 1.09 -5.16 -14.88
N TRP A 30 1.69 -5.55 -13.73
CA TRP A 30 3.05 -5.14 -13.42
C TRP A 30 4.07 -6.27 -13.29
N THR A 31 3.68 -7.45 -12.81
CA THR A 31 4.64 -8.50 -12.44
C THR A 31 4.36 -9.88 -13.06
N SER A 32 3.36 -10.01 -13.95
CA SER A 32 3.16 -11.23 -14.75
C SER A 32 4.09 -11.21 -15.97
N ARG A 33 5.39 -11.27 -15.74
CA ARG A 33 6.44 -11.26 -16.77
C ARG A 33 7.72 -11.85 -16.25
N ASP A 34 8.60 -12.24 -17.18
CA ASP A 34 9.83 -12.97 -16.90
C ASP A 34 10.73 -12.26 -15.89
N GLY A 35 11.21 -13.04 -14.93
CA GLY A 35 12.15 -12.62 -13.89
C GLY A 35 11.52 -11.99 -12.64
N VAL A 36 10.20 -11.71 -12.64
CA VAL A 36 9.46 -11.14 -11.50
C VAL A 36 8.18 -11.90 -11.18
N GLU A 37 8.05 -13.14 -11.64
CA GLU A 37 6.87 -13.97 -11.44
C GLU A 37 6.57 -14.21 -9.95
N TYR A 38 7.61 -14.27 -9.11
CA TYR A 38 7.49 -14.41 -7.67
C TYR A 38 7.06 -13.11 -6.96
N ALA A 39 7.18 -11.95 -7.64
CA ALA A 39 6.98 -10.64 -7.04
C ALA A 39 5.50 -10.24 -7.02
N TRP A 40 5.09 -9.64 -5.91
CA TRP A 40 3.75 -9.05 -5.73
C TRP A 40 3.91 -7.61 -5.25
N PHE A 41 3.75 -6.64 -6.14
CA PHE A 41 3.83 -5.22 -5.77
C PHE A 41 2.74 -4.83 -4.77
N ASN A 42 1.55 -5.37 -4.96
CA ASN A 42 0.47 -5.32 -3.99
C ASN A 42 0.09 -6.74 -3.61
N ASN A 43 0.00 -7.03 -2.33
CA ASN A 43 -0.52 -8.28 -1.78
C ASN A 43 -1.46 -7.99 -0.62
N VAL A 44 -2.30 -8.94 -0.25
CA VAL A 44 -3.14 -8.89 0.93
C VAL A 44 -2.67 -10.00 1.86
N GLU A 45 -2.39 -9.65 3.10
CA GLU A 45 -1.94 -10.59 4.14
C GLU A 45 -3.03 -10.78 5.16
N THR A 46 -3.19 -12.00 5.66
CA THR A 46 -3.96 -12.25 6.88
C THR A 46 -3.12 -11.83 8.07
N LYS A 47 -3.70 -11.07 8.98
CA LYS A 47 -3.09 -10.65 10.23
C LYS A 47 -3.98 -11.04 11.42
N PRO A 48 -3.41 -11.61 12.45
CA PRO A 48 -2.01 -12.05 12.63
C PRO A 48 -1.57 -13.10 11.61
N GLY A 49 -0.29 -13.08 11.20
CA GLY A 49 0.24 -14.01 10.21
C GLY A 49 1.69 -13.71 9.80
N ILE A 50 2.28 -14.63 9.03
CA ILE A 50 3.71 -14.58 8.69
C ILE A 50 4.08 -13.56 7.61
N GLY A 51 3.11 -13.07 6.82
CA GLY A 51 3.33 -12.05 5.79
C GLY A 51 4.07 -12.52 4.54
N PHE A 52 4.36 -11.58 3.63
CA PHE A 52 5.06 -11.79 2.35
C PHE A 52 6.08 -10.67 2.07
N PRO A 53 7.39 -10.96 1.99
CA PRO A 53 8.02 -12.27 2.24
C PRO A 53 7.81 -12.76 3.68
N LYS A 54 7.99 -14.06 3.90
CA LYS A 54 7.75 -14.71 5.19
C LYS A 54 8.49 -13.99 6.32
N ASN A 55 7.78 -13.64 7.39
CA ASN A 55 8.29 -12.93 8.59
C ASN A 55 8.98 -11.58 8.26
N TRP A 56 8.45 -10.81 7.32
CA TRP A 56 9.05 -9.54 6.91
C TRP A 56 9.15 -8.50 8.06
N GLU A 57 8.34 -8.61 9.10
CA GLU A 57 8.34 -7.74 10.28
C GLU A 57 9.48 -8.04 11.25
N ASP A 58 10.12 -9.20 11.14
CA ASP A 58 11.29 -9.56 11.95
C ASP A 58 12.52 -8.73 11.52
N GLN A 59 12.67 -7.57 12.12
CA GLN A 59 13.78 -6.66 11.83
C GLN A 59 15.11 -7.04 12.51
N GLU A 60 15.15 -8.07 13.33
CA GLU A 60 16.41 -8.67 13.79
C GLU A 60 17.05 -9.46 12.64
N LYS A 61 16.26 -10.24 11.91
CA LYS A 61 16.69 -10.96 10.70
C LYS A 61 16.96 -10.00 9.54
N TRP A 62 16.06 -9.05 9.28
CA TRP A 62 16.05 -8.31 8.02
C TRP A 62 16.82 -7.00 8.02
N ASN A 63 17.06 -6.40 9.19
CA ASN A 63 17.83 -5.16 9.35
C ASN A 63 17.43 -4.01 8.39
N GLY A 64 16.12 -3.86 8.12
CA GLY A 64 15.59 -2.77 7.30
C GLY A 64 15.27 -1.52 8.11
N GLY A 65 15.08 -0.39 7.42
CA GLY A 65 14.72 0.87 8.06
C GLY A 65 15.92 1.64 8.64
N TRP A 66 15.60 2.60 9.49
CA TRP A 66 16.58 3.49 10.12
C TRP A 66 16.81 3.13 11.58
N VAL A 67 18.00 3.42 12.05
CA VAL A 67 18.34 3.43 13.48
C VAL A 67 18.85 4.82 13.86
N ARG A 68 18.38 5.33 15.01
CA ARG A 68 18.86 6.57 15.61
C ARG A 68 20.07 6.26 16.46
N LYS A 69 21.18 6.94 16.18
CA LYS A 69 22.39 6.90 17.00
C LYS A 69 22.22 7.75 18.27
N PRO A 70 23.09 7.57 19.29
CA PRO A 70 23.06 8.40 20.49
C PRO A 70 23.23 9.90 20.22
N ASP A 71 23.94 10.26 19.13
CA ASP A 71 24.12 11.65 18.66
C ASP A 71 22.88 12.23 17.94
N GLY A 72 21.78 11.49 17.86
CA GLY A 72 20.54 11.88 17.20
C GLY A 72 20.51 11.62 15.70
N LYS A 73 21.62 11.27 15.06
CA LYS A 73 21.66 11.02 13.62
C LYS A 73 20.99 9.71 13.23
N LEU A 74 20.29 9.74 12.10
CA LEU A 74 19.72 8.55 11.48
C LEU A 74 20.73 7.89 10.55
N VAL A 75 20.88 6.59 10.68
CA VAL A 75 21.65 5.75 9.75
C VAL A 75 20.82 4.54 9.34
N PRO A 76 20.96 4.02 8.11
CA PRO A 76 20.35 2.75 7.76
C PRO A 76 20.80 1.64 8.70
N LYS A 77 19.89 0.76 9.15
CA LYS A 77 20.25 -0.38 10.03
C LYS A 77 21.36 -1.25 9.43
N GLN A 78 21.43 -1.35 8.12
CA GLN A 78 22.49 -2.07 7.40
C GLN A 78 23.90 -1.50 7.63
N GLY A 79 24.01 -0.32 8.19
CA GLY A 79 25.27 0.37 8.51
C GLY A 79 25.58 1.54 7.59
N GLY A 80 26.74 2.19 7.81
CA GLY A 80 27.21 3.31 7.00
C GLY A 80 27.64 2.89 5.60
N LYS A 81 27.97 3.88 4.75
CA LYS A 81 28.31 3.70 3.33
C LYS A 81 29.33 2.59 3.04
N LEU A 82 30.39 2.49 3.85
CA LEU A 82 31.43 1.46 3.68
C LEU A 82 30.89 0.04 3.93
N LYS A 83 30.05 -0.14 4.96
CA LYS A 83 29.44 -1.44 5.24
C LYS A 83 28.44 -1.83 4.17
N ILE A 84 27.66 -0.88 3.65
CA ILE A 84 26.75 -1.10 2.51
C ILE A 84 27.54 -1.54 1.27
N LEU A 85 28.67 -0.92 0.98
CA LEU A 85 29.54 -1.33 -0.14
C LEU A 85 30.11 -2.75 0.05
N ALA A 86 30.55 -3.09 1.26
CA ALA A 86 31.02 -4.45 1.55
C ALA A 86 29.88 -5.50 1.39
N ASN A 87 28.66 -5.16 1.77
CA ASN A 87 27.49 -6.02 1.65
C ASN A 87 27.06 -6.28 0.19
N ILE A 88 27.60 -5.57 -0.80
CA ILE A 88 27.36 -5.90 -2.22
C ILE A 88 27.82 -7.33 -2.53
N PHE A 89 28.90 -7.79 -1.91
CA PHE A 89 29.47 -9.11 -2.15
C PHE A 89 28.84 -10.19 -1.29
N ALA A 90 28.36 -9.87 -0.09
CA ALA A 90 27.71 -10.81 0.82
C ALA A 90 26.68 -10.07 1.69
N ASN A 91 25.40 -10.26 1.41
CA ASN A 91 24.30 -9.62 2.16
C ASN A 91 23.43 -10.65 2.88
N PRO A 92 23.66 -10.88 4.18
CA PRO A 92 22.91 -11.87 4.95
C PRO A 92 21.45 -11.48 5.21
N ASN A 93 21.10 -10.20 5.05
CA ASN A 93 19.76 -9.67 5.33
C ASN A 93 18.86 -9.56 4.08
N MET A 94 19.27 -10.20 3.00
CA MET A 94 18.49 -10.19 1.75
C MET A 94 17.54 -11.38 1.71
N PRO A 95 16.24 -11.16 1.39
CA PRO A 95 15.32 -12.27 1.17
C PRO A 95 15.79 -13.19 0.03
N GLN A 96 15.66 -14.48 0.26
CA GLN A 96 15.91 -15.55 -0.72
C GLN A 96 14.58 -16.04 -1.28
N ILE A 97 14.65 -16.93 -2.27
CA ILE A 97 13.43 -17.44 -2.92
C ILE A 97 12.54 -18.22 -1.93
N ASP A 98 13.13 -18.89 -0.94
CA ASP A 98 12.40 -19.64 0.08
C ASP A 98 11.62 -18.75 1.07
N ASP A 99 11.99 -17.46 1.16
CA ASP A 99 11.24 -16.46 1.93
C ASP A 99 10.00 -15.97 1.15
N TYR A 100 9.91 -16.28 -0.13
CA TYR A 100 8.75 -16.04 -0.99
C TYR A 100 8.01 -17.35 -1.27
N TYR A 101 6.91 -17.27 -2.01
CA TYR A 101 6.20 -18.44 -2.50
C TYR A 101 6.68 -18.79 -3.89
N GLU A 102 6.85 -20.08 -4.18
CA GLU A 102 7.25 -20.54 -5.49
C GLU A 102 6.16 -20.23 -6.52
N PRO A 103 6.46 -19.43 -7.57
CA PRO A 103 5.47 -19.13 -8.59
C PRO A 103 5.16 -20.35 -9.43
N PHE A 104 3.88 -20.57 -9.70
CA PHE A 104 3.40 -21.71 -10.48
C PHE A 104 2.41 -21.26 -11.56
N THR A 105 2.28 -22.12 -12.56
CA THR A 105 1.24 -22.07 -13.60
C THR A 105 0.61 -23.45 -13.70
N TYR A 106 -0.35 -23.61 -14.61
CA TYR A 106 -0.95 -24.92 -14.88
C TYR A 106 -0.42 -25.50 -16.19
N ASP A 107 -0.44 -26.82 -16.29
CA ASP A 107 -0.16 -27.54 -17.52
C ASP A 107 -1.35 -27.39 -18.48
N TYR A 108 -1.42 -26.25 -19.13
CA TYR A 108 -2.50 -25.92 -20.08
C TYR A 108 -2.47 -26.81 -21.32
N GLU A 109 -1.30 -27.24 -21.76
CA GLU A 109 -1.15 -28.15 -22.89
C GLU A 109 -1.81 -29.50 -22.58
N HIS A 110 -1.63 -30.02 -21.37
CA HIS A 110 -2.31 -31.22 -20.93
C HIS A 110 -3.84 -31.07 -20.90
N LEU A 111 -4.34 -29.89 -20.47
CA LEU A 111 -5.77 -29.61 -20.43
C LEU A 111 -6.37 -29.52 -21.84
N GLN A 112 -5.65 -28.89 -22.77
CA GLN A 112 -6.10 -28.67 -24.16
C GLN A 112 -6.06 -29.94 -25.00
N ASN A 113 -5.03 -30.78 -24.80
CA ASN A 113 -4.78 -31.97 -25.61
C ASN A 113 -5.23 -33.28 -24.94
N ALA A 114 -5.90 -33.20 -23.78
CA ALA A 114 -6.39 -34.39 -23.10
C ALA A 114 -7.42 -35.12 -23.97
N PRO A 115 -7.33 -36.45 -24.08
CA PRO A 115 -8.30 -37.21 -24.82
C PRO A 115 -9.70 -37.08 -24.19
N GLN A 116 -10.73 -37.23 -25.00
CA GLN A 116 -12.10 -37.20 -24.50
C GLN A 116 -12.33 -38.38 -23.56
N MET A 117 -12.64 -38.08 -22.31
CA MET A 117 -12.84 -39.06 -21.24
C MET A 117 -14.12 -38.76 -20.46
N PRO A 118 -14.71 -39.77 -19.78
CA PRO A 118 -15.91 -39.58 -18.96
C PRO A 118 -15.69 -38.57 -17.81
N THR A 119 -14.46 -38.44 -17.34
CA THR A 119 -14.07 -37.48 -16.31
C THR A 119 -13.24 -36.35 -16.94
N PRO A 120 -13.51 -35.07 -16.57
CA PRO A 120 -12.72 -33.97 -17.11
C PRO A 120 -11.24 -34.06 -16.66
N PRO A 121 -10.30 -33.58 -17.49
CA PRO A 121 -8.90 -33.56 -17.13
C PRO A 121 -8.66 -32.63 -15.94
N THR A 122 -7.76 -32.99 -15.05
CA THR A 122 -7.39 -32.20 -13.89
C THR A 122 -6.24 -31.27 -14.22
N ALA A 123 -6.36 -29.99 -13.83
CA ALA A 123 -5.26 -29.05 -13.92
C ALA A 123 -4.08 -29.53 -13.06
N ARG A 124 -2.87 -29.48 -13.62
CA ARG A 124 -1.63 -29.88 -12.93
C ARG A 124 -0.76 -28.66 -12.72
N PRO A 125 -0.41 -28.30 -11.47
CA PRO A 125 0.48 -27.19 -11.21
C PRO A 125 1.91 -27.53 -11.65
N VAL A 126 2.55 -26.54 -12.26
CA VAL A 126 3.93 -26.61 -12.77
C VAL A 126 4.68 -25.39 -12.25
N SER A 127 5.85 -25.61 -11.68
CA SER A 127 6.72 -24.54 -11.22
C SER A 127 7.19 -23.68 -12.39
N VAL A 128 7.03 -22.37 -12.30
CA VAL A 128 7.57 -21.42 -13.30
C VAL A 128 9.09 -21.37 -13.24
N LEU A 129 9.71 -21.69 -12.10
CA LEU A 129 11.16 -21.65 -11.94
C LEU A 129 11.86 -22.89 -12.50
N THR A 130 11.29 -24.08 -12.28
CA THR A 130 11.92 -25.36 -12.61
C THR A 130 11.30 -26.04 -13.83
N GLY A 131 10.12 -25.65 -14.26
CA GLY A 131 9.33 -26.31 -15.30
C GLY A 131 8.80 -27.70 -14.91
N LYS A 132 8.97 -28.12 -13.66
CA LYS A 132 8.54 -29.45 -13.18
C LYS A 132 7.15 -29.38 -12.53
N LYS A 133 6.47 -30.53 -12.57
CA LYS A 133 5.21 -30.70 -11.82
C LYS A 133 5.47 -30.53 -10.34
N MET A 134 4.55 -29.87 -9.66
CA MET A 134 4.60 -29.63 -8.22
C MET A 134 3.70 -30.64 -7.49
N ASP A 135 4.24 -31.24 -6.45
CA ASP A 135 3.47 -32.15 -5.58
C ASP A 135 2.60 -31.38 -4.59
N LYS A 136 3.06 -30.19 -4.21
CA LYS A 136 2.35 -29.28 -3.32
C LYS A 136 2.39 -27.87 -3.88
N VAL A 137 1.25 -27.18 -3.86
CA VAL A 137 1.12 -25.77 -4.19
C VAL A 137 0.96 -24.98 -2.92
N GLU A 138 1.84 -24.02 -2.68
CA GLU A 138 1.62 -22.98 -1.68
C GLU A 138 1.03 -21.77 -2.40
N TRP A 139 -0.21 -21.42 -2.06
CA TRP A 139 -0.88 -20.28 -2.64
C TRP A 139 -0.26 -18.99 -2.10
N GLY A 140 0.43 -18.28 -2.95
CA GLY A 140 0.98 -16.97 -2.58
C GLY A 140 0.02 -15.83 -2.90
N PRO A 141 0.23 -14.71 -2.26
CA PRO A 141 0.87 -14.52 -0.98
C PRO A 141 -0.12 -14.65 0.17
N ASN A 142 0.05 -15.61 1.05
CA ASN A 142 -0.73 -15.88 2.26
C ASN A 142 -2.19 -16.32 2.04
N TRP A 143 -2.55 -16.85 0.88
CA TRP A 143 -3.93 -17.26 0.61
C TRP A 143 -4.36 -18.50 1.41
N GLU A 144 -3.42 -19.34 1.78
CA GLU A 144 -3.69 -20.49 2.67
C GLU A 144 -4.10 -20.03 4.06
N ASP A 145 -3.43 -19.00 4.58
CA ASP A 145 -3.75 -18.42 5.89
C ASP A 145 -5.15 -17.80 5.88
N ASP A 146 -5.57 -17.23 4.75
CA ASP A 146 -6.90 -16.62 4.60
C ASP A 146 -8.03 -17.65 4.58
N LEU A 147 -7.78 -18.81 3.99
CA LEU A 147 -8.80 -19.83 3.72
C LEU A 147 -8.81 -20.95 4.77
N ALA A 148 -7.65 -21.31 5.30
CA ALA A 148 -7.47 -22.55 6.05
C ALA A 148 -7.37 -22.40 7.58
N GLY A 149 -7.37 -21.17 8.11
CA GLY A 149 -7.39 -20.98 9.55
C GLY A 149 -6.14 -21.47 10.29
N GLU A 150 -4.98 -21.57 9.68
CA GLU A 150 -3.73 -22.05 10.32
C GLU A 150 -3.30 -21.20 11.54
N PHE A 151 -4.11 -21.29 12.64
CA PHE A 151 -3.91 -20.48 13.83
C PHE A 151 -2.55 -20.69 14.50
N GLU A 152 -1.94 -21.88 14.37
CA GLU A 152 -0.59 -22.16 14.87
C GLU A 152 0.48 -21.30 14.16
N LYS A 153 0.33 -21.06 12.87
CA LYS A 153 1.22 -20.15 12.15
C LYS A 153 0.94 -18.70 12.51
N ARG A 154 -0.33 -18.33 12.69
CA ARG A 154 -0.73 -16.98 13.08
C ARG A 154 -0.25 -16.63 14.48
N ALA A 155 -0.26 -17.58 15.41
CA ALA A 155 0.27 -17.41 16.76
C ALA A 155 1.78 -17.10 16.82
N LYS A 156 2.51 -17.36 15.72
CA LYS A 156 3.93 -17.03 15.59
C LYS A 156 4.19 -15.59 15.12
N ASP A 157 3.15 -14.80 14.89
CA ASP A 157 3.29 -13.39 14.53
C ASP A 157 4.11 -12.64 15.59
N VAL A 158 5.13 -11.90 15.14
CA VAL A 158 6.10 -11.23 16.01
C VAL A 158 5.51 -10.05 16.79
N LEU A 159 4.34 -9.58 16.40
CA LEU A 159 3.66 -8.47 17.07
C LEU A 159 2.85 -8.88 18.29
N PHE A 160 2.63 -10.19 18.49
CA PHE A 160 1.97 -10.68 19.69
C PHE A 160 2.90 -10.69 20.89
N GLU A 161 2.37 -10.21 22.00
CA GLU A 161 3.06 -10.18 23.28
C GLU A 161 2.23 -10.88 24.38
N GLY A 162 2.90 -11.67 25.23
CA GLY A 162 2.34 -12.23 26.47
C GLY A 162 1.07 -13.04 26.29
N ILE A 163 0.07 -12.78 27.11
CA ILE A 163 -1.22 -13.52 27.19
C ILE A 163 -1.96 -13.53 25.83
N GLN A 164 -1.87 -12.48 25.02
CA GLN A 164 -2.53 -12.45 23.71
C GLN A 164 -2.00 -13.52 22.77
N LYS A 165 -0.69 -13.80 22.82
CA LYS A 165 -0.06 -14.86 22.04
C LYS A 165 -0.58 -16.23 22.47
N GLU A 166 -0.68 -16.46 23.78
CA GLU A 166 -1.18 -17.72 24.34
C GLU A 166 -2.67 -17.92 24.01
N MET A 167 -3.48 -16.87 24.14
CA MET A 167 -4.89 -16.92 23.77
C MET A 167 -5.08 -17.23 22.29
N HIS A 168 -4.30 -16.61 21.41
CA HIS A 168 -4.41 -16.82 19.97
C HIS A 168 -3.89 -18.21 19.55
N ALA A 169 -2.95 -18.77 20.28
CA ALA A 169 -2.49 -20.14 20.10
C ALA A 169 -3.50 -21.19 20.58
N ALA A 170 -4.32 -20.84 21.60
CA ALA A 170 -5.30 -21.74 22.19
C ALA A 170 -6.67 -21.70 21.50
N PHE A 171 -7.04 -20.58 20.86
CA PHE A 171 -8.37 -20.38 20.28
C PHE A 171 -8.30 -19.97 18.81
N GLU A 172 -8.93 -20.74 17.95
CA GLU A 172 -8.94 -20.52 16.50
C GLU A 172 -9.63 -19.21 16.08
N GLN A 173 -10.66 -18.78 16.82
CA GLN A 173 -11.53 -17.66 16.48
C GLN A 173 -11.37 -16.45 17.42
N THR A 174 -10.17 -15.92 17.58
CA THR A 174 -9.96 -14.75 18.44
C THR A 174 -10.10 -13.42 17.69
N PHE A 175 -9.25 -13.21 16.70
CA PHE A 175 -9.22 -12.00 15.89
C PHE A 175 -8.49 -12.26 14.58
N MET A 176 -9.03 -11.74 13.50
CA MET A 176 -8.40 -11.80 12.18
C MET A 176 -8.74 -10.53 11.40
N MET A 177 -7.77 -10.01 10.67
CA MET A 177 -7.96 -8.92 9.73
C MET A 177 -7.16 -9.17 8.45
N TYR A 178 -7.49 -8.44 7.40
CA TYR A 178 -6.74 -8.43 6.16
C TYR A 178 -5.92 -7.14 6.03
N LEU A 179 -4.63 -7.28 5.73
CA LEU A 179 -3.70 -6.18 5.56
C LEU A 179 -3.21 -6.11 4.10
N PRO A 180 -3.84 -5.31 3.25
CA PRO A 180 -3.30 -5.03 1.92
C PRO A 180 -2.01 -4.23 2.03
N ARG A 181 -0.92 -4.73 1.41
CA ARG A 181 0.40 -4.11 1.46
C ARG A 181 0.94 -3.78 0.08
N LEU A 182 1.51 -2.61 -0.05
CA LEU A 182 2.22 -2.15 -1.23
C LEU A 182 3.47 -1.35 -0.80
N CYS A 183 4.17 -0.71 -1.74
CA CYS A 183 5.24 0.22 -1.36
C CYS A 183 4.64 1.44 -0.66
N GLU A 184 5.22 1.82 0.46
CA GLU A 184 4.75 2.93 1.30
C GLU A 184 5.10 4.32 0.75
N HIS A 185 5.91 4.43 -0.31
CA HIS A 185 6.37 5.69 -0.91
C HIS A 185 6.80 6.75 0.11
N CYS A 186 7.58 6.33 1.08
CA CYS A 186 7.97 7.04 2.29
C CYS A 186 8.46 8.47 2.06
N LEU A 187 8.29 9.35 3.06
CA LEU A 187 8.92 10.67 3.08
C LEU A 187 10.43 10.57 3.36
N ASN A 188 10.84 9.62 4.21
CA ASN A 188 12.23 9.34 4.56
C ASN A 188 12.64 7.91 4.12
N PRO A 189 12.79 7.64 2.81
CA PRO A 189 12.92 6.29 2.29
C PRO A 189 14.33 5.71 2.49
N THR A 190 14.45 4.69 3.32
CA THR A 190 15.72 3.97 3.55
C THR A 190 16.27 3.33 2.28
N CYS A 191 15.41 2.94 1.35
CA CYS A 191 15.83 2.35 0.09
C CYS A 191 16.67 3.31 -0.78
N ILE A 192 16.39 4.62 -0.72
CA ILE A 192 17.21 5.64 -1.39
C ILE A 192 18.59 5.70 -0.72
N ALA A 193 18.62 5.78 0.60
CA ALA A 193 19.87 5.86 1.36
C ALA A 193 20.74 4.60 1.23
N SER A 194 20.10 3.44 1.00
CA SER A 194 20.78 2.15 0.84
C SER A 194 21.27 1.88 -0.58
N CYS A 195 20.94 2.74 -1.55
CA CYS A 195 21.33 2.52 -2.95
C CYS A 195 22.69 3.17 -3.26
N PRO A 196 23.78 2.39 -3.46
CA PRO A 196 25.09 2.97 -3.75
C PRO A 196 25.18 3.67 -5.11
N SER A 197 24.37 3.25 -6.08
CA SER A 197 24.35 3.86 -7.42
C SER A 197 23.48 5.11 -7.53
N GLY A 198 22.72 5.45 -6.48
CA GLY A 198 21.78 6.57 -6.51
C GLY A 198 20.65 6.41 -7.54
N SER A 199 20.33 5.16 -7.92
CA SER A 199 19.27 4.88 -8.91
C SER A 199 17.86 5.06 -8.37
N ILE A 200 17.68 5.07 -7.04
CA ILE A 200 16.37 5.29 -6.44
C ILE A 200 16.20 6.76 -6.11
N TYR A 201 15.09 7.33 -6.50
CA TYR A 201 14.81 8.74 -6.31
C TYR A 201 13.33 8.97 -5.98
N LYS A 202 13.05 10.09 -5.36
CA LYS A 202 11.71 10.59 -5.07
C LYS A 202 11.37 11.67 -6.10
N ARG A 203 10.25 11.55 -6.75
CA ARG A 203 9.75 12.57 -7.69
C ARG A 203 9.41 13.84 -6.92
N GLU A 204 9.73 14.98 -7.50
CA GLU A 204 9.43 16.27 -6.84
C GLU A 204 7.96 16.67 -7.01
N ASP A 205 7.32 16.26 -8.09
CA ASP A 205 5.95 16.66 -8.44
C ASP A 205 4.89 16.00 -7.53
N ASP A 206 5.01 14.69 -7.31
CA ASP A 206 3.99 13.87 -6.65
C ASP A 206 4.52 13.03 -5.48
N GLY A 207 5.81 13.14 -5.19
CA GLY A 207 6.45 12.41 -4.10
C GLY A 207 6.58 10.89 -4.30
N ILE A 208 6.26 10.36 -5.48
CA ILE A 208 6.38 8.93 -5.77
C ILE A 208 7.85 8.52 -5.81
N VAL A 209 8.21 7.45 -5.09
CA VAL A 209 9.57 6.90 -5.11
C VAL A 209 9.70 5.91 -6.25
N LEU A 210 10.66 6.14 -7.15
CA LEU A 210 10.92 5.32 -8.34
C LEU A 210 12.36 4.81 -8.39
N ILE A 211 12.62 3.88 -9.29
CA ILE A 211 13.95 3.34 -9.59
C ILE A 211 14.28 3.66 -11.04
N ASP A 212 15.34 4.42 -11.26
CA ASP A 212 15.94 4.65 -12.57
C ASP A 212 16.61 3.36 -13.04
N GLN A 213 16.03 2.73 -14.05
CA GLN A 213 16.48 1.43 -14.55
C GLN A 213 17.84 1.53 -15.25
N ASP A 214 18.19 2.65 -15.86
CA ASP A 214 19.47 2.84 -16.52
C ASP A 214 20.62 2.95 -15.53
N LYS A 215 20.37 3.57 -14.36
CA LYS A 215 21.34 3.72 -13.27
C LYS A 215 21.39 2.51 -12.34
N CYS A 216 20.36 1.67 -12.32
CA CYS A 216 20.34 0.49 -11.45
C CYS A 216 21.44 -0.49 -11.85
N ARG A 217 22.26 -0.91 -10.87
CA ARG A 217 23.35 -1.87 -11.05
C ARG A 217 23.07 -3.26 -10.47
N GLY A 218 21.83 -3.48 -10.01
CA GLY A 218 21.41 -4.79 -9.50
C GLY A 218 22.04 -5.23 -8.19
N TRP A 219 22.64 -4.33 -7.41
CA TRP A 219 23.31 -4.68 -6.15
C TRP A 219 22.37 -5.07 -5.02
N ARG A 220 21.08 -4.89 -5.16
CA ARG A 220 20.00 -5.36 -4.27
C ARG A 220 20.03 -4.77 -2.84
N MET A 221 20.88 -3.77 -2.56
CA MET A 221 20.94 -3.13 -1.24
C MET A 221 19.63 -2.47 -0.84
N CYS A 222 18.85 -2.00 -1.80
CA CYS A 222 17.52 -1.45 -1.59
C CYS A 222 16.49 -2.50 -1.14
N VAL A 223 16.65 -3.76 -1.57
CA VAL A 223 15.76 -4.87 -1.18
C VAL A 223 15.88 -5.12 0.33
N SER A 224 17.12 -5.24 0.83
CA SER A 224 17.36 -5.40 2.27
C SER A 224 17.13 -4.11 3.06
N GLY A 225 17.42 -2.93 2.48
CA GLY A 225 17.20 -1.63 3.14
C GLY A 225 15.74 -1.29 3.39
N CYS A 226 14.83 -1.76 2.55
CA CYS A 226 13.40 -1.56 2.74
C CYS A 226 12.88 -2.38 3.94
N PRO A 227 12.37 -1.78 5.02
CA PRO A 227 11.83 -2.56 6.14
C PRO A 227 10.55 -3.30 5.78
N TYR A 228 9.77 -2.78 4.85
CA TYR A 228 8.53 -3.39 4.36
C TYR A 228 8.76 -4.48 3.33
N LYS A 229 10.00 -4.71 2.86
CA LYS A 229 10.38 -5.71 1.83
C LYS A 229 9.53 -5.61 0.55
N LYS A 230 9.21 -4.38 0.12
CA LYS A 230 8.41 -4.10 -1.09
C LYS A 230 9.25 -3.68 -2.30
N ILE A 231 10.50 -4.11 -2.34
CA ILE A 231 11.41 -4.01 -3.49
C ILE A 231 11.82 -5.42 -3.88
N TYR A 232 11.72 -5.72 -5.15
CA TYR A 232 11.98 -7.03 -5.72
C TYR A 232 13.14 -6.96 -6.71
N TYR A 233 13.72 -8.08 -7.02
CA TYR A 233 14.79 -8.17 -8.00
C TYR A 233 14.29 -8.94 -9.23
N ASN A 234 14.43 -8.35 -10.39
CA ASN A 234 14.12 -9.01 -11.64
C ASN A 234 15.35 -9.82 -12.09
N TRP A 235 15.22 -11.14 -12.08
CA TRP A 235 16.31 -12.06 -12.37
C TRP A 235 16.69 -12.08 -13.85
N THR A 236 15.77 -11.73 -14.75
CA THR A 236 16.02 -11.64 -16.19
C THR A 236 16.76 -10.36 -16.55
N SER A 237 16.27 -9.21 -16.07
CA SER A 237 16.90 -7.92 -16.37
C SER A 237 18.09 -7.58 -15.49
N GLY A 238 18.27 -8.26 -14.36
CA GLY A 238 19.30 -7.94 -13.38
C GLY A 238 19.08 -6.63 -12.62
N LYS A 239 17.85 -6.14 -12.55
CA LYS A 239 17.50 -4.83 -11.99
C LYS A 239 16.54 -4.97 -10.81
N ALA A 240 16.53 -3.95 -9.94
CA ALA A 240 15.54 -3.86 -8.87
C ALA A 240 14.25 -3.21 -9.38
N GLU A 241 13.12 -3.70 -8.91
CA GLU A 241 11.79 -3.21 -9.28
C GLU A 241 10.88 -3.13 -8.06
N LYS A 242 9.88 -2.24 -8.10
CA LYS A 242 8.91 -2.05 -7.02
C LYS A 242 7.64 -1.39 -7.53
N CYS A 243 6.62 -1.35 -6.70
CA CYS A 243 5.41 -0.59 -6.97
C CYS A 243 5.76 0.85 -7.41
N THR A 244 5.22 1.26 -8.55
CA THR A 244 5.40 2.58 -9.14
C THR A 244 4.28 3.54 -8.76
N PHE A 245 3.37 3.13 -7.87
CA PHE A 245 2.12 3.83 -7.56
C PHE A 245 1.26 4.10 -8.80
N CYS A 246 1.45 3.30 -9.84
CA CYS A 246 0.82 3.48 -11.17
C CYS A 246 0.95 4.91 -11.70
N TYR A 247 2.13 5.55 -11.54
CA TYR A 247 2.33 6.97 -11.86
C TYR A 247 1.82 7.37 -13.25
N PRO A 248 1.89 6.52 -14.31
CA PRO A 248 1.34 6.90 -15.61
C PRO A 248 -0.18 7.12 -15.59
N ARG A 249 -0.88 6.42 -14.68
CA ARG A 249 -2.32 6.61 -14.47
C ARG A 249 -2.59 7.85 -13.61
N ILE A 250 -1.79 8.07 -12.56
CA ILE A 250 -1.88 9.27 -11.71
C ILE A 250 -1.67 10.53 -12.54
N GLU A 251 -0.67 10.54 -13.43
CA GLU A 251 -0.43 11.65 -14.37
C GLU A 251 -1.63 11.89 -15.30
N GLY A 252 -2.34 10.84 -15.67
CA GLY A 252 -3.57 10.91 -16.44
C GLY A 252 -4.84 11.19 -15.62
N GLY A 253 -4.72 11.54 -14.34
CA GLY A 253 -5.87 11.78 -13.45
C GLY A 253 -6.66 10.52 -13.09
N GLN A 254 -6.08 9.33 -13.29
CA GLN A 254 -6.72 8.05 -12.99
C GLN A 254 -6.16 7.43 -11.71
N PRO A 255 -6.97 6.70 -10.93
CA PRO A 255 -6.50 6.02 -9.74
C PRO A 255 -5.55 4.87 -10.07
N THR A 256 -4.81 4.41 -9.07
CA THR A 256 -3.99 3.20 -9.20
C THR A 256 -4.87 1.99 -9.52
N VAL A 257 -4.33 1.03 -10.28
CA VAL A 257 -5.08 -0.18 -10.67
C VAL A 257 -5.68 -0.90 -9.46
N CYS A 258 -4.89 -1.07 -8.40
CA CYS A 258 -5.33 -1.74 -7.17
C CYS A 258 -6.41 -0.96 -6.39
N SER A 259 -6.51 0.36 -6.59
CA SER A 259 -7.56 1.18 -5.96
C SER A 259 -8.86 1.12 -6.74
N GLU A 260 -8.78 1.17 -8.07
CA GLU A 260 -9.92 1.14 -8.96
C GLU A 260 -10.64 -0.21 -8.92
N THR A 261 -9.88 -1.32 -8.93
CA THR A 261 -10.42 -2.68 -8.91
C THR A 261 -10.84 -3.19 -7.53
N CYS A 262 -10.72 -2.37 -6.49
CA CYS A 262 -11.05 -2.77 -5.14
C CYS A 262 -12.55 -2.97 -4.94
N VAL A 263 -12.99 -4.22 -4.74
CA VAL A 263 -14.40 -4.59 -4.55
C VAL A 263 -15.00 -3.92 -3.31
N GLY A 264 -14.27 -3.94 -2.18
CA GLY A 264 -14.71 -3.34 -0.92
C GLY A 264 -14.64 -1.81 -0.87
N ARG A 265 -14.15 -1.15 -1.93
CA ARG A 265 -13.96 0.30 -2.00
C ARG A 265 -13.17 0.85 -0.80
N ILE A 266 -12.13 0.12 -0.41
CA ILE A 266 -11.36 0.45 0.81
C ILE A 266 -10.21 1.43 0.58
N ARG A 267 -9.90 1.77 -0.68
CA ARG A 267 -8.72 2.54 -1.06
C ARG A 267 -9.11 3.96 -1.46
N TYR A 268 -8.40 4.91 -0.89
CA TYR A 268 -8.59 6.35 -1.08
C TYR A 268 -7.28 6.96 -1.53
N LEU A 269 -7.31 7.85 -2.50
CA LEU A 269 -6.16 8.59 -3.01
C LEU A 269 -6.38 10.09 -2.83
N GLY A 270 -5.36 10.79 -2.39
CA GLY A 270 -5.43 12.24 -2.22
C GLY A 270 -4.06 12.85 -2.06
N VAL A 271 -4.02 14.17 -2.11
CA VAL A 271 -2.80 14.95 -1.99
C VAL A 271 -2.61 15.41 -0.55
N LEU A 272 -1.38 15.40 -0.08
CA LEU A 272 -0.93 15.99 1.19
C LEU A 272 0.15 17.03 0.92
N LEU A 273 0.02 18.21 1.53
CA LEU A 273 1.08 19.22 1.58
C LEU A 273 1.89 19.03 2.86
N TYR A 274 3.21 19.10 2.78
CA TYR A 274 4.09 18.89 3.92
C TYR A 274 5.32 19.80 3.91
N ASP A 275 5.88 20.04 5.10
CA ASP A 275 7.12 20.79 5.28
C ASP A 275 8.33 19.84 5.18
N ALA A 276 9.04 19.91 4.07
CA ALA A 276 10.19 19.04 3.80
C ALA A 276 11.39 19.32 4.74
N ASP A 277 11.51 20.52 5.30
CA ASP A 277 12.60 20.88 6.20
C ASP A 277 12.50 20.16 7.56
N LYS A 278 11.30 19.71 7.94
CA LYS A 278 11.04 19.03 9.22
C LYS A 278 11.19 17.50 9.17
N ILE A 279 11.41 16.92 8.00
CA ILE A 279 11.43 15.44 7.82
C ILE A 279 12.49 14.79 8.73
N GLU A 280 13.72 15.32 8.72
CA GLU A 280 14.82 14.75 9.52
C GLU A 280 14.53 14.85 11.02
N GLN A 281 14.02 16.00 11.47
CA GLN A 281 13.63 16.22 12.85
C GLN A 281 12.54 15.24 13.29
N ALA A 282 11.47 15.10 12.51
CA ALA A 282 10.37 14.19 12.82
C ALA A 282 10.82 12.72 12.87
N ALA A 283 11.68 12.29 11.93
CA ALA A 283 12.17 10.93 11.89
C ALA A 283 13.20 10.61 12.98
N SER A 284 13.88 11.63 13.55
CA SER A 284 14.98 11.47 14.52
C SER A 284 14.56 11.61 15.99
N VAL A 285 13.26 11.73 16.29
CA VAL A 285 12.78 11.78 17.68
C VAL A 285 13.26 10.57 18.49
N GLU A 286 13.48 10.77 19.78
CA GLU A 286 14.07 9.75 20.64
C GLU A 286 13.13 8.57 20.85
N ASN A 287 11.93 8.83 21.35
CA ASN A 287 10.94 7.80 21.61
C ASN A 287 10.18 7.39 20.33
N PRO A 288 10.23 6.12 19.91
CA PRO A 288 9.47 5.64 18.75
C PRO A 288 7.96 5.86 18.83
N GLN A 289 7.39 5.90 20.04
CA GLN A 289 5.95 6.13 20.25
C GLN A 289 5.50 7.54 19.84
N ASP A 290 6.43 8.50 19.75
CA ASP A 290 6.11 9.87 19.33
C ASP A 290 6.15 10.04 17.81
N LEU A 291 6.66 9.06 17.06
CA LEU A 291 6.83 9.14 15.60
C LEU A 291 5.52 9.38 14.84
N TYR A 292 4.43 8.78 15.30
CA TYR A 292 3.13 9.03 14.69
C TYR A 292 2.72 10.50 14.78
N GLU A 293 2.79 11.09 15.96
CA GLU A 293 2.43 12.49 16.19
C GLU A 293 3.38 13.45 15.47
N GLN A 294 4.68 13.14 15.47
CA GLN A 294 5.67 13.91 14.72
C GLN A 294 5.45 13.85 13.21
N GLN A 295 5.04 12.70 12.69
CA GLN A 295 4.67 12.58 11.28
C GLN A 295 3.44 13.43 10.96
N LEU A 296 2.41 13.45 11.81
CA LEU A 296 1.26 14.34 11.64
C LEU A 296 1.68 15.82 11.61
N GLY A 297 2.63 16.22 12.45
CA GLY A 297 3.15 17.59 12.54
C GLY A 297 3.92 18.07 11.29
N LEU A 298 4.22 17.19 10.34
CA LEU A 298 4.82 17.55 9.06
C LEU A 298 3.81 18.13 8.08
N PHE A 299 2.54 17.69 8.18
CA PHE A 299 1.52 18.03 7.21
C PHE A 299 0.91 19.39 7.50
N LEU A 300 0.72 20.13 6.42
CA LEU A 300 0.23 21.51 6.47
C LEU A 300 -1.28 21.54 6.19
N ASN A 301 -1.98 22.48 6.82
CA ASN A 301 -3.38 22.68 6.53
C ASN A 301 -3.55 23.34 5.15
N PRO A 302 -4.13 22.65 4.16
CA PRO A 302 -4.28 23.19 2.82
C PRO A 302 -5.32 24.34 2.74
N ASN A 303 -6.14 24.52 3.78
CA ASN A 303 -7.11 25.61 3.89
C ASN A 303 -6.51 26.88 4.53
N ASP A 304 -5.26 26.84 4.98
CA ASP A 304 -4.57 28.01 5.52
C ASP A 304 -4.09 28.92 4.37
N PRO A 305 -4.55 30.19 4.32
CA PRO A 305 -4.15 31.12 3.27
C PRO A 305 -2.64 31.40 3.20
N GLU A 306 -1.91 31.25 4.31
CA GLU A 306 -0.46 31.38 4.32
C GLU A 306 0.21 30.19 3.62
N VAL A 307 -0.28 28.99 3.92
CA VAL A 307 0.21 27.75 3.26
C VAL A 307 -0.07 27.81 1.77
N GLU A 308 -1.26 28.20 1.37
CA GLU A 308 -1.64 28.34 -0.05
C GLU A 308 -0.73 29.32 -0.79
N ARG A 309 -0.57 30.54 -0.23
CA ARG A 309 0.29 31.57 -0.83
C ARG A 309 1.75 31.11 -0.97
N GLU A 310 2.31 30.48 0.06
CA GLU A 310 3.68 30.00 0.04
C GLU A 310 3.86 28.79 -0.88
N ALA A 311 2.87 27.89 -0.96
CA ALA A 311 2.86 26.76 -1.88
C ALA A 311 2.89 27.22 -3.33
N LEU A 312 2.04 28.19 -3.70
CA LEU A 312 2.03 28.80 -5.04
C LEU A 312 3.39 29.43 -5.38
N LYS A 313 3.97 30.18 -4.44
CA LYS A 313 5.29 30.82 -4.61
C LYS A 313 6.40 29.79 -4.85
N GLN A 314 6.29 28.59 -4.26
CA GLN A 314 7.22 27.48 -4.44
C GLN A 314 6.91 26.60 -5.65
N GLY A 315 5.95 27.00 -6.50
CA GLY A 315 5.64 26.36 -7.78
C GLY A 315 4.67 25.19 -7.71
N ILE A 316 3.96 25.01 -6.58
CA ILE A 316 2.86 24.06 -6.50
C ILE A 316 1.65 24.70 -7.19
N SER A 317 1.08 24.02 -8.18
CA SER A 317 -0.06 24.55 -8.94
C SER A 317 -1.34 24.60 -8.11
N GLN A 318 -2.26 25.50 -8.49
CA GLN A 318 -3.56 25.65 -7.82
C GLN A 318 -4.34 24.34 -7.80
N SER A 319 -4.30 23.55 -8.88
CA SER A 319 -4.98 22.26 -8.96
C SER A 319 -4.51 21.25 -7.91
N TRP A 320 -3.21 21.28 -7.56
CA TRP A 320 -2.67 20.45 -6.48
C TRP A 320 -3.15 20.93 -5.10
N ILE A 321 -3.21 22.24 -4.89
CA ILE A 321 -3.71 22.83 -3.65
C ILE A 321 -5.21 22.51 -3.47
N ASP A 322 -6.00 22.66 -4.54
CA ASP A 322 -7.43 22.35 -4.51
C ASP A 322 -7.68 20.85 -4.28
N ALA A 323 -6.85 19.98 -4.85
CA ALA A 323 -6.87 18.55 -4.56
C ALA A 323 -6.51 18.27 -3.10
N ALA A 324 -5.53 18.97 -2.52
CA ALA A 324 -5.18 18.82 -1.11
C ALA A 324 -6.33 19.25 -0.17
N LYS A 325 -7.03 20.35 -0.48
CA LYS A 325 -8.21 20.81 0.28
C LYS A 325 -9.35 19.78 0.31
N LYS A 326 -9.53 19.02 -0.77
CA LYS A 326 -10.56 17.98 -0.91
C LYS A 326 -10.06 16.58 -0.56
N SER A 327 -8.81 16.43 -0.18
CA SER A 327 -8.13 15.14 -0.02
C SER A 327 -8.78 14.25 1.04
N PRO A 328 -9.29 13.06 0.68
CA PRO A 328 -9.80 12.12 1.67
C PRO A 328 -8.68 11.62 2.59
N VAL A 329 -7.43 11.58 2.10
CA VAL A 329 -6.26 11.19 2.89
C VAL A 329 -6.00 12.20 4.00
N TYR A 330 -6.07 13.51 3.69
CA TYR A 330 -5.92 14.57 4.68
C TYR A 330 -7.01 14.50 5.76
N LYS A 331 -8.25 14.33 5.35
CA LYS A 331 -9.39 14.22 6.29
C LYS A 331 -9.23 13.04 7.23
N MET A 332 -8.94 11.85 6.72
CA MET A 332 -8.85 10.63 7.53
C MET A 332 -7.64 10.63 8.46
N ALA A 333 -6.48 11.11 8.00
CA ALA A 333 -5.24 11.06 8.76
C ALA A 333 -5.06 12.27 9.68
N MET A 334 -5.40 13.49 9.23
CA MET A 334 -5.14 14.74 9.95
C MET A 334 -6.34 15.25 10.73
N GLU A 335 -7.51 15.34 10.11
CA GLU A 335 -8.69 15.91 10.73
C GLU A 335 -9.39 14.90 11.64
N TRP A 336 -9.72 13.75 11.10
CA TRP A 336 -10.43 12.71 11.87
C TRP A 336 -9.52 11.80 12.67
N LYS A 337 -8.22 11.77 12.35
CA LYS A 337 -7.20 10.95 13.04
C LYS A 337 -7.63 9.49 13.21
N VAL A 338 -8.20 8.91 12.15
CA VAL A 338 -8.63 7.50 12.11
C VAL A 338 -7.71 6.63 11.27
N ALA A 339 -6.75 7.22 10.55
CA ALA A 339 -5.78 6.51 9.72
C ALA A 339 -4.36 6.68 10.27
N PHE A 340 -3.57 5.60 10.23
CA PHE A 340 -2.25 5.49 10.83
C PHE A 340 -1.21 4.98 9.83
N PRO A 341 0.07 5.35 10.00
CA PRO A 341 1.18 4.77 9.23
C PRO A 341 1.45 3.33 9.68
N LEU A 342 1.97 2.51 8.77
CA LEU A 342 2.43 1.17 9.09
C LEU A 342 3.84 1.23 9.70
N HIS A 343 4.05 0.63 10.87
CA HIS A 343 5.34 0.54 11.56
C HIS A 343 6.12 1.85 11.61
N PRO A 344 5.60 2.88 12.29
CA PRO A 344 6.28 4.18 12.39
C PRO A 344 7.69 4.06 13.00
N GLU A 345 7.96 3.06 13.85
CA GLU A 345 9.25 2.80 14.46
C GLU A 345 10.38 2.52 13.44
N TYR A 346 10.05 2.20 12.19
CA TYR A 346 11.05 2.09 11.13
C TYR A 346 11.59 3.44 10.66
N ARG A 347 11.00 4.54 11.11
CA ARG A 347 11.43 5.94 10.88
C ARG A 347 11.46 6.34 9.41
N THR A 348 10.70 5.64 8.57
CA THR A 348 10.64 5.89 7.13
C THR A 348 9.54 6.89 6.75
N LEU A 349 8.63 7.22 7.66
CA LEU A 349 7.50 8.12 7.47
C LEU A 349 6.67 7.72 6.24
N PRO A 350 5.92 6.61 6.31
CA PRO A 350 5.15 6.07 5.20
C PRO A 350 4.01 7.00 4.78
N MET A 351 3.65 6.95 3.48
CA MET A 351 2.58 7.75 2.88
C MET A 351 1.36 6.91 2.47
N VAL A 352 1.37 5.65 2.83
CA VAL A 352 0.19 4.78 2.84
C VAL A 352 -0.27 4.64 4.29
N TRP A 353 -1.56 4.90 4.51
CA TRP A 353 -2.17 4.98 5.82
C TRP A 353 -3.22 3.89 5.97
N TYR A 354 -3.46 3.45 7.19
CA TYR A 354 -4.33 2.32 7.50
C TYR A 354 -5.35 2.70 8.56
N ILE A 355 -6.63 2.48 8.28
CA ILE A 355 -7.70 2.58 9.27
C ILE A 355 -7.82 1.21 9.94
N PRO A 356 -7.70 1.13 11.28
CA PRO A 356 -7.78 -0.14 11.98
C PRO A 356 -9.17 -0.77 11.86
N PRO A 357 -9.26 -2.12 11.83
CA PRO A 357 -10.54 -2.80 11.73
C PRO A 357 -11.26 -2.84 13.07
N LEU A 358 -12.57 -2.77 13.04
CA LEU A 358 -13.43 -3.18 14.15
C LEU A 358 -13.63 -4.70 14.11
N SER A 359 -13.77 -5.33 15.27
CA SER A 359 -14.14 -6.73 15.34
C SER A 359 -15.55 -6.95 14.77
N PRO A 360 -15.87 -8.12 14.20
CA PRO A 360 -17.22 -8.43 13.77
C PRO A 360 -18.23 -8.23 14.91
N ILE A 361 -19.18 -7.34 14.71
CA ILE A 361 -20.23 -7.00 15.68
C ILE A 361 -21.08 -8.25 16.02
N GLN A 362 -21.26 -9.12 15.05
CA GLN A 362 -22.06 -10.33 15.21
C GLN A 362 -21.53 -11.26 16.31
N SER A 363 -20.22 -11.45 16.42
CA SER A 363 -19.64 -12.26 17.50
C SER A 363 -19.80 -11.62 18.87
N ALA A 364 -19.87 -10.31 18.98
CA ALA A 364 -20.16 -9.62 20.24
C ALA A 364 -21.62 -9.80 20.65
N ILE A 365 -22.57 -9.80 19.71
CA ILE A 365 -24.01 -10.05 19.96
C ILE A 365 -24.23 -11.51 20.37
N GLU A 366 -23.66 -12.47 19.66
CA GLU A 366 -23.78 -13.91 19.97
C GLU A 366 -23.21 -14.26 21.34
N ASN A 367 -22.22 -13.54 21.82
CA ASN A 367 -21.61 -13.73 23.13
C ASN A 367 -22.30 -12.94 24.27
N GLY A 368 -23.43 -12.28 24.00
CA GLY A 368 -24.17 -11.50 25.00
C GLY A 368 -23.49 -10.23 25.46
N LEU A 369 -22.48 -9.76 24.72
CA LEU A 369 -21.73 -8.53 24.99
C LEU A 369 -22.44 -7.31 24.38
N VAL A 370 -23.74 -7.21 24.58
CA VAL A 370 -24.52 -6.06 24.15
C VAL A 370 -24.51 -5.05 25.29
N GLY A 371 -23.82 -3.94 25.13
CA GLY A 371 -23.81 -2.86 26.10
C GLY A 371 -25.18 -2.19 26.27
N ASP A 372 -25.35 -1.45 27.35
CA ASP A 372 -26.59 -0.72 27.72
C ASP A 372 -27.16 0.19 26.61
N ASN A 373 -26.36 0.50 25.58
CA ASN A 373 -26.68 1.41 24.47
C ASN A 373 -27.09 0.69 23.16
N GLY A 374 -27.44 -0.57 23.18
CA GLY A 374 -27.98 -1.28 22.03
C GLY A 374 -26.99 -2.17 21.25
N ILE A 375 -27.30 -2.44 19.97
CA ILE A 375 -26.66 -3.49 19.14
C ILE A 375 -25.16 -3.26 18.85
N ILE A 376 -24.65 -2.05 18.95
CA ILE A 376 -23.24 -1.74 18.67
C ILE A 376 -22.49 -1.61 19.99
N PRO A 377 -21.60 -2.56 20.36
CA PRO A 377 -20.85 -2.52 21.60
C PRO A 377 -19.79 -1.40 21.60
N SER A 378 -19.27 -1.07 22.78
CA SER A 378 -18.12 -0.18 22.94
C SER A 378 -16.81 -0.88 22.56
N VAL A 379 -15.71 -0.13 22.38
CA VAL A 379 -14.39 -0.70 22.07
C VAL A 379 -13.93 -1.67 23.15
N ASP A 380 -14.23 -1.36 24.42
CA ASP A 380 -13.81 -2.18 25.57
C ASP A 380 -14.62 -3.50 25.68
N GLU A 381 -15.83 -3.53 25.13
CA GLU A 381 -16.68 -4.72 25.04
C GLU A 381 -16.31 -5.62 23.84
N MET A 382 -15.63 -5.06 22.84
CA MET A 382 -15.14 -5.81 21.68
C MET A 382 -13.83 -6.52 22.01
N ARG A 383 -13.66 -7.74 21.53
CA ARG A 383 -12.40 -8.50 21.69
C ARG A 383 -11.36 -8.08 20.66
N ILE A 384 -11.06 -6.76 20.58
CA ILE A 384 -10.06 -6.22 19.68
C ILE A 384 -8.71 -6.27 20.39
N PRO A 385 -7.66 -6.84 19.80
CA PRO A 385 -6.33 -6.84 20.39
C PRO A 385 -5.67 -5.48 20.21
N LEU A 386 -6.05 -4.49 21.04
CA LEU A 386 -5.58 -3.10 20.92
C LEU A 386 -4.06 -2.99 20.96
N ARG A 387 -3.40 -3.83 21.79
CA ARG A 387 -1.93 -3.83 21.85
C ARG A 387 -1.29 -4.30 20.55
N TYR A 388 -1.85 -5.32 19.92
CA TYR A 388 -1.40 -5.81 18.61
C TYR A 388 -1.53 -4.73 17.53
N LEU A 389 -2.70 -4.07 17.48
CA LEU A 389 -2.91 -2.96 16.53
C LEU A 389 -1.99 -1.77 16.81
N ALA A 390 -1.73 -1.49 18.08
CA ALA A 390 -0.80 -0.43 18.47
C ALA A 390 0.64 -0.76 18.07
N ASN A 391 1.09 -2.00 18.25
CA ASN A 391 2.40 -2.45 17.79
C ASN A 391 2.55 -2.31 16.26
N LEU A 392 1.47 -2.58 15.52
CA LEU A 392 1.47 -2.48 14.06
C LEU A 392 1.46 -1.02 13.56
N LEU A 393 0.72 -0.12 14.20
CA LEU A 393 0.34 1.19 13.63
C LEU A 393 0.85 2.41 14.40
N THR A 394 1.21 2.27 15.67
CA THR A 394 1.58 3.40 16.55
C THR A 394 2.80 3.11 17.44
N ALA A 395 3.66 2.18 17.04
CA ALA A 395 4.84 1.78 17.81
C ALA A 395 4.52 1.42 19.28
N GLY A 396 3.37 0.78 19.52
CA GLY A 396 2.93 0.32 20.83
C GLY A 396 2.10 1.32 21.66
N LYS A 397 1.80 2.51 21.16
CA LYS A 397 0.95 3.50 21.83
C LYS A 397 -0.52 3.18 21.58
N VAL A 398 -1.26 2.74 22.62
CA VAL A 398 -2.64 2.22 22.48
C VAL A 398 -3.69 3.33 22.31
N GLU A 399 -3.51 4.47 22.98
CA GLU A 399 -4.49 5.53 23.06
C GLU A 399 -4.97 6.05 21.70
N PRO A 400 -4.09 6.33 20.70
CA PRO A 400 -4.56 6.78 19.39
C PRO A 400 -5.42 5.74 18.67
N ILE A 401 -5.10 4.44 18.80
CA ILE A 401 -5.88 3.36 18.19
C ILE A 401 -7.26 3.27 18.83
N LYS A 402 -7.34 3.28 20.17
CA LYS A 402 -8.61 3.26 20.90
C LYS A 402 -9.48 4.43 20.50
N PHE A 403 -8.93 5.63 20.45
CA PHE A 403 -9.62 6.84 20.07
C PHE A 403 -10.18 6.78 18.64
N ALA A 404 -9.41 6.25 17.68
CA ALA A 404 -9.88 6.09 16.31
C ALA A 404 -11.05 5.09 16.21
N LEU A 405 -10.96 3.98 16.92
CA LEU A 405 -12.03 2.98 16.97
C LEU A 405 -13.31 3.52 17.62
N GLU A 406 -13.19 4.31 18.70
CA GLU A 406 -14.30 5.00 19.34
C GLU A 406 -15.02 5.96 18.37
N ARG A 407 -14.25 6.73 17.57
CA ARG A 407 -14.81 7.59 16.51
C ARG A 407 -15.57 6.81 15.45
N MET A 408 -15.02 5.68 15.00
CA MET A 408 -15.70 4.81 14.03
C MET A 408 -16.99 4.21 14.57
N ILE A 409 -17.01 3.83 15.86
CA ILE A 409 -18.20 3.33 16.53
C ILE A 409 -19.23 4.46 16.70
N ALA A 410 -18.81 5.64 17.14
CA ALA A 410 -19.68 6.80 17.30
C ALA A 410 -20.39 7.17 15.98
N MET A 411 -19.66 7.16 14.87
CA MET A 411 -20.24 7.37 13.54
C MET A 411 -21.34 6.32 13.23
N ARG A 412 -21.09 5.04 13.51
CA ARG A 412 -22.06 3.96 13.26
C ARG A 412 -23.30 4.09 14.14
N ARG A 413 -23.11 4.39 15.44
CA ARG A 413 -24.23 4.60 16.39
C ARG A 413 -25.07 5.79 15.99
N PHE A 414 -24.44 6.92 15.64
CA PHE A 414 -25.12 8.13 15.20
C PHE A 414 -25.95 7.87 13.95
N LYS A 415 -25.36 7.28 12.90
CA LYS A 415 -26.07 6.99 11.65
C LYS A 415 -27.18 5.96 11.83
N ARG A 416 -26.98 4.97 12.69
CA ARG A 416 -28.03 4.01 13.03
C ARG A 416 -29.21 4.70 13.73
N GLY A 417 -28.94 5.60 14.70
CA GLY A 417 -29.96 6.39 15.36
C GLY A 417 -30.83 7.15 14.38
N GLN A 418 -30.22 7.85 13.44
CA GLN A 418 -30.93 8.58 12.37
C GLN A 418 -31.80 7.69 11.51
N VAL A 419 -31.26 6.55 11.03
CA VAL A 419 -31.94 5.69 10.04
C VAL A 419 -33.03 4.84 10.68
N VAL A 420 -32.78 4.29 11.89
CA VAL A 420 -33.68 3.33 12.53
C VAL A 420 -34.69 4.01 13.44
N HIS A 421 -34.29 5.05 14.14
CA HIS A 421 -35.13 5.71 15.17
C HIS A 421 -35.60 7.09 14.76
N GLY A 422 -35.07 7.67 13.67
CA GLY A 422 -35.37 9.04 13.26
C GLY A 422 -34.84 10.11 14.23
N GLU A 423 -33.93 9.73 15.13
CA GLU A 423 -33.38 10.60 16.17
C GLU A 423 -31.91 10.90 15.94
N THR A 424 -31.55 12.16 16.16
CA THR A 424 -30.14 12.58 16.13
C THR A 424 -29.56 12.41 17.54
N LEU A 425 -28.86 11.31 17.76
CA LEU A 425 -28.28 10.98 19.07
C LEU A 425 -26.92 11.69 19.24
N GLU A 426 -26.91 12.99 19.45
CA GLU A 426 -25.68 13.78 19.69
C GLU A 426 -24.90 13.26 20.91
N GLN A 427 -25.58 12.64 21.87
CA GLN A 427 -24.93 12.01 23.02
C GLN A 427 -23.91 10.94 22.63
N THR A 428 -24.10 10.29 21.47
CA THR A 428 -23.15 9.26 20.97
C THR A 428 -21.82 9.86 20.52
N LEU A 429 -21.74 11.16 20.33
CA LEU A 429 -20.55 11.89 19.90
C LEU A 429 -19.73 12.47 21.06
N GLN A 430 -20.26 12.40 22.29
CA GLN A 430 -19.55 12.92 23.47
C GLN A 430 -18.20 12.23 23.65
N GLY A 431 -17.17 13.02 23.94
CA GLY A 431 -15.80 12.51 24.15
C GLY A 431 -15.01 12.20 22.87
N THR A 432 -15.66 12.13 21.71
CA THR A 432 -14.97 11.79 20.43
C THR A 432 -14.42 13.00 19.68
N GLY A 433 -14.87 14.21 20.03
CA GLY A 433 -14.52 15.45 19.30
C GLY A 433 -15.12 15.52 17.90
N LEU A 434 -16.10 14.66 17.57
CA LEU A 434 -16.80 14.69 16.29
C LEU A 434 -18.03 15.60 16.39
N THR A 435 -18.31 16.34 15.31
CA THR A 435 -19.56 17.06 15.13
C THR A 435 -20.51 16.27 14.22
N PRO A 436 -21.83 16.51 14.26
CA PRO A 436 -22.78 15.88 13.33
C PRO A 436 -22.37 16.03 11.86
N ALA A 437 -21.90 17.22 11.46
CA ALA A 437 -21.42 17.48 10.10
C ALA A 437 -20.20 16.62 9.73
N MET A 438 -19.23 16.48 10.63
CA MET A 438 -18.08 15.59 10.42
C MET A 438 -18.52 14.13 10.27
N VAL A 439 -19.50 13.69 11.05
CA VAL A 439 -20.00 12.31 10.96
C VAL A 439 -20.69 12.05 9.63
N GLU A 440 -21.48 13.01 9.13
CA GLU A 440 -22.08 12.90 7.79
C GLU A 440 -21.00 12.77 6.71
N GLU A 441 -19.98 13.60 6.78
CA GLU A 441 -18.86 13.54 5.84
C GLU A 441 -18.05 12.23 5.96
N MET A 442 -17.76 11.79 7.19
CA MET A 442 -17.13 10.49 7.44
C MET A 442 -17.95 9.34 6.84
N TYR A 443 -19.28 9.36 7.04
CA TYR A 443 -20.16 8.34 6.48
C TYR A 443 -20.16 8.36 4.95
N GLN A 444 -20.27 9.55 4.36
CA GLN A 444 -20.21 9.71 2.90
C GLN A 444 -18.90 9.14 2.34
N ILE A 445 -17.77 9.51 2.88
CA ILE A 445 -16.45 9.12 2.37
C ILE A 445 -16.12 7.66 2.72
N MET A 446 -16.36 7.21 3.96
CA MET A 446 -15.90 5.89 4.41
C MET A 446 -16.89 4.77 4.16
N ALA A 447 -18.20 5.01 4.27
CA ALA A 447 -19.23 3.98 4.11
C ALA A 447 -19.74 3.91 2.67
N ILE A 448 -20.24 5.02 2.11
CA ILE A 448 -20.76 5.09 0.73
C ILE A 448 -19.59 4.99 -0.26
N ALA A 449 -18.53 5.75 -0.04
CA ALA A 449 -17.27 5.67 -0.77
C ALA A 449 -17.47 5.76 -2.29
N ASN A 450 -18.11 6.83 -2.79
CA ASN A 450 -18.23 7.08 -4.21
C ASN A 450 -16.86 7.27 -4.86
N TYR A 451 -16.81 7.19 -6.17
CA TYR A 451 -15.56 7.28 -6.92
C TYR A 451 -14.87 8.63 -6.70
N GLU A 452 -15.62 9.72 -6.80
CA GLU A 452 -15.14 11.09 -6.64
C GLU A 452 -14.68 11.39 -5.21
N ASP A 453 -15.34 10.79 -4.21
CA ASP A 453 -14.98 10.93 -2.79
C ASP A 453 -13.69 10.18 -2.45
N ARG A 454 -13.42 9.08 -3.17
CA ARG A 454 -12.23 8.25 -2.93
C ARG A 454 -10.99 8.71 -3.67
N PHE A 455 -11.13 9.31 -4.85
CA PHE A 455 -10.02 9.58 -5.75
C PHE A 455 -9.93 11.06 -6.08
N VAL A 456 -9.17 11.79 -5.27
CA VAL A 456 -8.92 13.22 -5.47
C VAL A 456 -7.50 13.38 -6.03
N ILE A 457 -7.42 13.32 -7.35
CA ILE A 457 -6.18 13.43 -8.13
C ILE A 457 -6.16 14.79 -8.81
N PRO A 458 -5.00 15.47 -8.88
CA PRO A 458 -4.90 16.80 -9.46
C PRO A 458 -5.43 16.88 -10.89
N THR A 459 -6.21 17.92 -11.18
CA THR A 459 -6.92 18.09 -12.46
C THR A 459 -6.00 18.50 -13.61
N SER A 460 -4.86 19.13 -13.34
CA SER A 460 -3.91 19.56 -14.36
C SER A 460 -3.41 18.42 -15.25
N HIS A 461 -3.16 17.27 -14.69
CA HIS A 461 -2.77 16.09 -15.45
C HIS A 461 -3.95 15.49 -16.22
N LYS A 462 -5.15 15.55 -15.65
CA LYS A 462 -6.38 15.09 -16.27
C LYS A 462 -6.75 15.93 -17.47
N GLU A 463 -6.69 17.25 -17.34
CA GLU A 463 -6.94 18.18 -18.43
C GLU A 463 -5.97 18.00 -19.61
N MET A 464 -4.69 17.75 -19.33
CA MET A 464 -3.71 17.44 -20.39
C MET A 464 -4.07 16.16 -21.16
N VAL A 465 -4.61 15.16 -20.46
CA VAL A 465 -5.05 13.91 -21.09
C VAL A 465 -6.32 14.13 -21.87
N GLU A 466 -7.33 14.82 -21.32
CA GLU A 466 -8.57 15.16 -21.98
C GLU A 466 -8.32 15.97 -23.26
N ASN A 467 -7.54 17.04 -23.19
CA ASN A 467 -7.17 17.83 -24.37
C ASN A 467 -6.43 16.99 -25.43
N SER A 468 -5.59 16.07 -25.01
CA SER A 468 -4.91 15.15 -25.92
C SER A 468 -5.87 14.15 -26.61
N PHE A 469 -6.99 13.81 -26.00
CA PHE A 469 -8.04 13.01 -26.63
C PHE A 469 -8.80 13.84 -27.66
N ASP A 470 -9.15 15.07 -27.34
CA ASP A 470 -9.88 15.96 -28.23
C ASP A 470 -9.06 16.33 -29.46
N ASP A 471 -7.78 16.64 -29.30
CA ASP A 471 -6.85 16.99 -30.38
C ASP A 471 -6.57 15.84 -31.36
N LYS A 472 -6.72 14.58 -30.93
CA LYS A 472 -6.40 13.38 -31.73
C LYS A 472 -7.61 12.58 -32.20
N ALA A 473 -8.79 13.16 -32.13
CA ALA A 473 -10.03 12.57 -32.62
C ALA A 473 -10.17 11.06 -32.29
N SER A 474 -10.47 10.76 -31.05
CA SER A 474 -11.01 9.48 -30.58
C SER A 474 -10.08 8.30 -30.29
N CYS A 475 -8.80 8.34 -30.55
CA CYS A 475 -7.90 7.21 -30.24
C CYS A 475 -6.97 7.46 -29.06
N GLY A 476 -7.38 8.00 -27.98
CA GLY A 476 -6.58 8.49 -26.84
C GLY A 476 -5.36 7.71 -26.34
N PHE A 477 -5.09 6.53 -26.90
CA PHE A 477 -3.84 5.80 -26.69
C PHE A 477 -3.33 5.30 -28.04
N THR A 478 -2.24 5.86 -28.52
CA THR A 478 -1.47 5.28 -29.62
C THR A 478 -0.71 4.06 -29.10
N PHE A 479 -1.37 2.95 -28.94
CA PHE A 479 -0.71 1.66 -28.97
C PHE A 479 -0.43 1.36 -30.44
N GLY A 480 0.81 1.64 -30.85
CA GLY A 480 1.39 1.27 -32.14
C GLY A 480 0.47 1.13 -33.35
N ASN A 481 0.72 1.92 -34.39
CA ASN A 481 0.31 1.74 -35.80
C ASN A 481 -1.13 1.28 -36.11
N GLY A 482 -2.14 1.81 -35.44
CA GLY A 482 -3.53 1.43 -35.71
C GLY A 482 -4.46 2.55 -36.14
N CYS A 483 -4.13 3.81 -35.99
CA CYS A 483 -4.92 4.96 -36.49
C CYS A 483 -4.10 5.72 -37.51
N SER A 484 -4.53 5.60 -38.75
CA SER A 484 -3.91 6.20 -39.92
C SER A 484 -3.83 7.72 -39.87
N GLY A 485 -2.68 8.25 -40.18
CA GLY A 485 -2.51 9.55 -40.76
C GLY A 485 -2.10 10.67 -39.83
N GLY A 486 -0.81 10.84 -39.67
CA GLY A 486 -0.17 12.02 -39.11
C GLY A 486 1.20 11.69 -38.57
N GLU A 487 2.23 12.02 -39.30
CA GLU A 487 3.61 11.99 -38.84
C GLU A 487 3.78 13.01 -37.71
N SER A 488 3.66 12.56 -36.47
CA SER A 488 4.31 13.22 -35.36
C SER A 488 4.78 12.16 -34.35
N ASN A 489 6.04 11.81 -34.43
CA ASN A 489 6.77 10.92 -33.54
C ASN A 489 7.03 11.51 -32.15
N GLU A 490 6.21 12.41 -31.67
CA GLU A 490 6.28 12.89 -30.30
C GLU A 490 5.24 12.13 -29.48
N SER A 491 5.74 11.18 -28.68
CA SER A 491 4.91 10.56 -27.66
C SER A 491 4.37 11.65 -26.72
N LEU A 492 3.13 11.52 -26.29
CA LEU A 492 2.49 12.38 -25.27
C LEU A 492 3.37 12.58 -24.02
N PHE A 493 4.23 11.64 -23.78
CA PHE A 493 5.24 11.62 -22.73
C PHE A 493 6.59 11.91 -23.37
N GLY A 494 6.82 13.14 -23.85
CA GLY A 494 8.07 13.53 -24.50
C GLY A 494 9.29 12.82 -23.92
N LYS A 495 10.38 12.70 -24.62
CA LYS A 495 11.62 12.02 -24.20
C LYS A 495 12.07 12.48 -22.81
N ARG A 496 11.33 12.12 -21.76
CA ARG A 496 11.80 12.23 -20.39
C ARG A 496 12.85 11.15 -20.18
N LYS A 497 14.09 11.54 -20.00
CA LYS A 497 15.17 10.64 -19.56
C LYS A 497 14.68 9.91 -18.31
N GLY A 498 14.46 8.60 -18.43
CA GLY A 498 14.05 7.76 -17.31
C GLY A 498 12.70 7.05 -17.43
N THR A 499 12.04 7.04 -18.60
CA THR A 499 10.86 6.20 -18.83
C THR A 499 11.27 4.73 -18.73
N PRO A 500 10.68 3.93 -17.86
CA PRO A 500 11.04 2.50 -17.76
C PRO A 500 10.81 1.81 -19.10
N ILE A 501 11.75 0.97 -19.52
CA ILE A 501 11.75 0.14 -20.74
C ILE A 501 10.56 -0.86 -20.80
N ILE A 502 9.70 -0.88 -19.79
CA ILE A 502 8.53 -1.78 -19.66
C ILE A 502 7.66 -1.82 -20.95
N PHE A 503 7.57 -0.70 -21.69
CA PHE A 503 6.83 -0.66 -22.95
C PHE A 503 7.63 -1.09 -24.18
N HIS A 504 8.96 -1.15 -24.11
CA HIS A 504 9.79 -1.60 -25.23
C HIS A 504 9.87 -3.13 -25.35
N GLY A 505 9.76 -3.87 -24.26
CA GLY A 505 9.74 -5.34 -24.28
C GLY A 505 8.53 -5.90 -25.03
N LEU A 506 7.33 -5.42 -24.69
CA LEU A 506 6.10 -5.84 -25.36
C LEU A 506 6.08 -5.53 -26.87
N ARG A 507 6.80 -4.51 -27.30
CA ARG A 507 6.90 -4.14 -28.72
C ARG A 507 7.79 -5.07 -29.53
N LYS A 508 8.91 -5.53 -28.95
CA LYS A 508 9.84 -6.45 -29.62
C LYS A 508 9.23 -7.85 -29.79
N ASP A 509 8.47 -8.32 -28.79
CA ASP A 509 7.84 -9.64 -28.86
C ASP A 509 6.66 -9.67 -29.84
N ALA A 510 5.93 -8.55 -29.97
CA ALA A 510 4.86 -8.39 -30.98
C ALA A 510 5.41 -8.32 -32.41
N GLU A 511 6.58 -7.72 -32.61
CA GLU A 511 7.25 -7.67 -33.93
C GLU A 511 7.85 -9.04 -34.27
N LYS A 512 8.48 -9.71 -33.31
CA LYS A 512 9.06 -11.04 -33.52
C LYS A 512 8.02 -12.11 -33.87
N ASN A 513 6.86 -12.09 -33.20
CA ASN A 513 5.75 -12.98 -33.52
C ASN A 513 5.07 -12.69 -34.89
N ARG A 514 5.24 -11.49 -35.45
CA ARG A 514 4.81 -11.16 -36.81
C ARG A 514 5.78 -11.65 -37.89
N GLU A 515 7.08 -11.64 -37.62
CA GLU A 515 8.10 -12.11 -38.55
C GLU A 515 8.21 -13.65 -38.59
N GLU A 516 7.88 -14.33 -37.51
CA GLU A 516 7.93 -15.81 -37.44
C GLU A 516 6.68 -16.51 -37.97
N GLY A 517 5.71 -15.79 -38.54
CA GLY A 517 4.65 -16.37 -39.38
C GLY A 517 3.72 -17.39 -38.69
N VAL A 518 3.50 -17.26 -37.40
CA VAL A 518 2.55 -18.13 -36.68
C VAL A 518 1.14 -17.66 -36.99
N ARG A 519 0.46 -18.47 -37.79
CA ARG A 519 -0.98 -18.37 -38.13
C ARG A 519 -1.85 -18.74 -36.93
#